data_2ee0b6d7fe88df9b2a380a0da060bfe7
#
_entry.id   2ee0b6d7fe88df9b2a380a0da060bfe7
#
_cell.length_a   1.000
_cell.length_b   1.000
_cell.length_c   1.000
_cell.angle_alpha   90.00
_cell.angle_beta   90.00
_cell.angle_gamma   90.00
#
_symmetry.space_group_name_H-M   'P 1'
#
loop_
_entity.id
_entity.type
_entity.pdbx_description
1 polymer ?
#
loop_
_entity_poly.entity_id
_entity_poly.type
_entity_poly.pdbx_seq_one_letter_code
_entity_poly.pdbx_strand_id
1 'polypeptide(L)'
;ILKGDPSQHQYKIIFQIDEVNDTKAKTVFKRYEYSKEFLRSLIRRGSSKVNFNIDIQTKDNYIFRIKMIALTHRQLNTSRQRQLRLIAKDVIEKTVPTMDIDGFVQATCYGKINSDIMAAAKKVIKLRHVGLEKVKLIKTASAQTVLLEAKTKKPKTD
;
A
#
# COMPACT_ATOMS: atom_id res chain seq x y z
N ILE A 1 8.56 12.43 13.71
CA ILE A 1 7.79 12.33 14.97
C ILE A 1 6.33 12.52 14.61
N LEU A 2 5.56 11.45 14.67
CA LEU A 2 4.11 11.51 14.49
C LEU A 2 3.54 12.22 15.72
N LYS A 3 2.95 13.41 15.54
CA LYS A 3 2.24 14.10 16.63
C LYS A 3 1.11 13.21 17.13
N GLY A 4 0.90 13.15 18.44
CA GLY A 4 -0.03 12.25 19.13
C GLY A 4 -1.52 12.45 18.83
N ASP A 5 -1.92 12.40 17.56
CA ASP A 5 -3.31 12.45 17.16
C ASP A 5 -4.02 11.15 17.56
N PRO A 6 -5.22 11.21 18.17
CA PRO A 6 -5.97 10.02 18.59
C PRO A 6 -6.33 9.08 17.42
N SER A 7 -6.28 9.56 16.17
CA SER A 7 -6.50 8.76 14.97
C SER A 7 -5.35 7.76 14.67
N GLN A 8 -4.22 7.90 15.31
CA GLN A 8 -3.04 7.05 15.06
C GLN A 8 -3.21 5.61 15.56
N HIS A 9 -4.17 5.33 16.42
CA HIS A 9 -4.52 3.95 16.84
C HIS A 9 -5.14 3.10 15.72
N GLN A 10 -5.43 3.73 14.57
CA GLN A 10 -6.09 3.06 13.45
C GLN A 10 -5.15 2.16 12.66
N TYR A 11 -3.84 2.37 12.73
CA TYR A 11 -2.85 1.62 11.97
C TYR A 11 -1.61 1.24 12.78
N LYS A 12 -0.92 0.21 12.29
CA LYS A 12 0.34 -0.30 12.84
C LYS A 12 1.41 -0.21 11.77
N ILE A 13 2.57 0.31 12.14
CA ILE A 13 3.77 0.34 11.30
C ILE A 13 4.75 -0.65 11.90
N ILE A 14 5.31 -1.51 11.07
CA ILE A 14 6.25 -2.55 11.48
C ILE A 14 7.55 -2.34 10.73
N PHE A 15 8.63 -2.22 11.48
CA PHE A 15 9.99 -2.13 10.97
C PHE A 15 10.71 -3.45 11.20
N GLN A 16 11.65 -3.77 10.33
CA GLN A 16 12.59 -4.86 10.50
C GLN A 16 13.96 -4.31 10.83
N ILE A 17 14.63 -4.86 11.84
CA ILE A 17 16.03 -4.56 12.13
C ILE A 17 16.86 -5.21 11.04
N ASP A 18 17.71 -4.44 10.38
CA ASP A 18 18.59 -4.89 9.30
C ASP A 18 20.01 -5.09 9.82
N GLU A 19 20.58 -4.07 10.47
CA GLU A 19 21.93 -4.11 11.02
C GLU A 19 21.90 -3.65 12.49
N VAL A 20 22.72 -4.27 13.31
CA VAL A 20 22.94 -3.88 14.71
C VAL A 20 24.41 -3.52 14.90
N ASN A 21 24.70 -2.28 15.24
CA ASN A 21 26.00 -1.82 15.69
C ASN A 21 25.89 -1.49 17.19
N ASP A 22 26.80 -1.95 18.03
CA ASP A 22 26.87 -1.88 19.48
C ASP A 22 25.79 -1.04 20.20
N THR A 23 25.56 0.21 19.78
CA THR A 23 24.61 1.14 20.41
C THR A 23 23.45 1.56 19.50
N LYS A 24 23.47 1.22 18.19
CA LYS A 24 22.48 1.66 17.21
C LYS A 24 22.01 0.49 16.35
N ALA A 25 20.71 0.40 16.12
CA ALA A 25 20.11 -0.54 15.19
C ALA A 25 19.52 0.22 14.00
N LYS A 26 19.93 -0.15 12.77
CA LYS A 26 19.28 0.34 11.55
C LYS A 26 18.03 -0.47 11.29
N THR A 27 16.94 0.23 10.94
CA THR A 27 15.65 -0.39 10.67
C THR A 27 15.17 -0.05 9.28
N VAL A 28 14.54 -1.03 8.61
CA VAL A 28 13.92 -0.86 7.31
C VAL A 28 12.41 -1.05 7.46
N PHE A 29 11.64 -0.24 6.71
CA PHE A 29 10.18 -0.38 6.67
C PHE A 29 9.81 -1.77 6.14
N LYS A 30 9.02 -2.51 6.92
CA LYS A 30 8.56 -3.85 6.54
C LYS A 30 7.11 -3.87 6.12
N ARG A 31 6.25 -3.22 6.91
CA ARG A 31 4.81 -3.32 6.73
C ARG A 31 4.06 -2.18 7.41
N TYR A 32 2.99 -1.75 6.76
CA TYR A 32 1.92 -0.92 7.30
C TYR A 32 0.62 -1.70 7.23
N GLU A 33 -0.19 -1.67 8.27
CA GLU A 33 -1.51 -2.29 8.24
C GLU A 33 -2.51 -1.57 9.16
N TYR A 34 -3.79 -1.57 8.78
CA TYR A 34 -4.87 -1.13 9.67
C TYR A 34 -5.05 -2.12 10.82
N SER A 35 -5.42 -1.61 12.00
CA SER A 35 -5.82 -2.47 13.11
C SER A 35 -7.10 -3.22 12.75
N LYS A 36 -7.23 -4.45 13.25
CA LYS A 36 -8.39 -5.31 12.97
C LYS A 36 -9.69 -4.70 13.49
N GLU A 37 -9.60 -4.06 14.64
CA GLU A 37 -10.71 -3.39 15.33
C GLU A 37 -11.22 -2.23 14.48
N PHE A 38 -10.32 -1.42 13.97
CA PHE A 38 -10.66 -0.30 13.07
C PHE A 38 -11.33 -0.80 11.79
N LEU A 39 -10.77 -1.83 11.15
CA LEU A 39 -11.38 -2.42 9.96
C LEU A 39 -12.80 -2.94 10.21
N ARG A 40 -13.04 -3.58 11.36
CA ARG A 40 -14.37 -4.06 11.75
C ARG A 40 -15.35 -2.93 11.96
N SER A 41 -14.93 -1.83 12.57
CA SER A 41 -15.80 -0.66 12.80
C SER A 41 -16.22 0.05 11.50
N LEU A 42 -15.39 -0.06 10.46
CA LEU A 42 -15.66 0.54 9.16
C LEU A 42 -16.71 -0.23 8.35
N ILE A 43 -16.84 -1.54 8.54
CA ILE A 43 -17.74 -2.38 7.75
C ILE A 43 -19.16 -2.26 8.28
N ARG A 44 -20.13 -1.92 7.42
CA ARG A 44 -21.56 -1.78 7.78
C ARG A 44 -22.41 -2.60 6.83
N ARG A 45 -23.57 -3.09 7.34
CA ARG A 45 -24.59 -3.74 6.52
C ARG A 45 -25.13 -2.78 5.45
N GLY A 46 -25.51 -3.30 4.27
CA GLY A 46 -26.02 -2.49 3.17
C GLY A 46 -24.96 -1.70 2.39
N SER A 47 -23.66 -1.84 2.71
CA SER A 47 -22.57 -1.25 1.96
C SER A 47 -21.72 -2.31 1.25
N SER A 48 -21.08 -1.94 0.13
CA SER A 48 -20.13 -2.81 -0.55
C SER A 48 -18.72 -2.55 -0.06
N LYS A 49 -18.00 -3.63 0.25
CA LYS A 49 -16.56 -3.65 0.50
C LYS A 49 -15.84 -4.05 -0.79
N VAL A 50 -15.11 -3.13 -1.37
CA VAL A 50 -14.29 -3.38 -2.57
C VAL A 50 -12.84 -3.40 -2.14
N ASN A 51 -12.16 -4.50 -2.39
CA ASN A 51 -10.73 -4.65 -2.13
C ASN A 51 -10.03 -5.21 -3.37
N PHE A 52 -8.75 -4.89 -3.49
CA PHE A 52 -7.85 -5.50 -4.47
C PHE A 52 -6.41 -5.39 -3.99
N ASN A 53 -5.56 -6.22 -4.56
CA ASN A 53 -4.14 -6.24 -4.30
C ASN A 53 -3.40 -5.84 -5.58
N ILE A 54 -2.31 -5.09 -5.41
CA ILE A 54 -1.44 -4.70 -6.50
C ILE A 54 0.00 -4.73 -6.01
N ASP A 55 0.90 -5.22 -6.86
CA ASP A 55 2.34 -5.19 -6.63
C ASP A 55 2.92 -4.05 -7.47
N ILE A 56 3.61 -3.13 -6.82
CA ILE A 56 4.17 -1.93 -7.44
C ILE A 56 5.62 -1.74 -7.01
N GLN A 57 6.40 -1.22 -7.95
CA GLN A 57 7.77 -0.85 -7.74
C GLN A 57 7.88 0.65 -7.51
N THR A 58 8.65 1.06 -6.50
CA THR A 58 9.04 2.46 -6.26
C THR A 58 10.25 2.83 -7.12
N LYS A 59 10.59 4.13 -7.15
CA LYS A 59 11.75 4.65 -7.85
C LYS A 59 13.05 3.96 -7.43
N ASP A 60 13.17 3.61 -6.16
CA ASP A 60 14.33 2.94 -5.56
C ASP A 60 14.35 1.42 -5.77
N ASN A 61 13.58 0.88 -6.71
CA ASN A 61 13.48 -0.54 -7.02
C ASN A 61 12.98 -1.44 -5.86
N TYR A 62 12.30 -0.88 -4.85
CA TYR A 62 11.60 -1.68 -3.86
C TYR A 62 10.24 -2.12 -4.38
N ILE A 63 9.88 -3.39 -4.19
CA ILE A 63 8.58 -3.92 -4.58
C ILE A 63 7.69 -4.03 -3.35
N PHE A 64 6.56 -3.30 -3.40
CA PHE A 64 5.53 -3.31 -2.38
C PHE A 64 4.26 -4.00 -2.89
N ARG A 65 3.69 -4.86 -2.05
CA ARG A 65 2.32 -5.34 -2.22
C ARG A 65 1.38 -4.44 -1.43
N ILE A 66 0.52 -3.76 -2.15
CA ILE A 66 -0.49 -2.85 -1.62
C ILE A 66 -1.82 -3.57 -1.64
N LYS A 67 -2.49 -3.66 -0.49
CA LYS A 67 -3.87 -4.08 -0.36
C LYS A 67 -4.71 -2.86 -0.04
N MET A 68 -5.61 -2.50 -0.94
CA MET A 68 -6.52 -1.39 -0.78
C MET A 68 -7.91 -1.85 -0.38
N ILE A 69 -8.60 -1.02 0.41
CA ILE A 69 -10.00 -1.17 0.75
C ILE A 69 -10.77 0.11 0.40
N ALA A 70 -11.91 -0.06 -0.23
CA ALA A 70 -12.87 1.01 -0.45
C ALA A 70 -14.26 0.58 0.03
N LEU A 71 -14.90 1.43 0.81
CA LEU A 71 -16.22 1.21 1.37
C LEU A 71 -17.21 2.23 0.80
N THR A 72 -18.35 1.75 0.37
CA THR A 72 -19.40 2.56 -0.24
C THR A 72 -20.52 2.87 0.74
N HIS A 73 -21.36 3.84 0.42
CA HIS A 73 -22.56 4.14 1.22
C HIS A 73 -23.68 3.12 0.98
N ARG A 74 -23.81 2.61 -0.25
CA ARG A 74 -24.84 1.63 -0.67
C ARG A 74 -24.20 0.47 -1.39
N GLN A 75 -24.93 -0.59 -1.58
CA GLN A 75 -24.49 -1.72 -2.40
C GLN A 75 -24.23 -1.28 -3.84
N LEU A 76 -23.15 -1.80 -4.42
CA LEU A 76 -22.74 -1.56 -5.80
C LEU A 76 -22.83 -2.84 -6.61
N ASN A 77 -23.26 -2.69 -7.86
CA ASN A 77 -23.19 -3.76 -8.86
C ASN A 77 -21.73 -4.10 -9.17
N THR A 78 -21.48 -5.32 -9.59
CA THR A 78 -20.14 -5.86 -9.92
C THR A 78 -19.38 -5.00 -10.94
N SER A 79 -20.08 -4.48 -11.95
CA SER A 79 -19.51 -3.59 -12.97
C SER A 79 -18.91 -2.30 -12.37
N ARG A 80 -19.66 -1.65 -11.46
CA ARG A 80 -19.17 -0.45 -10.76
C ARG A 80 -18.03 -0.75 -9.79
N GLN A 81 -18.06 -1.92 -9.13
CA GLN A 81 -16.95 -2.37 -8.30
C GLN A 81 -15.67 -2.58 -9.13
N ARG A 82 -15.80 -3.14 -10.35
CA ARG A 82 -14.68 -3.29 -11.29
C ARG A 82 -14.13 -1.94 -11.71
N GLN A 83 -14.99 -0.99 -12.09
CA GLN A 83 -14.56 0.38 -12.44
C GLN A 83 -13.79 1.04 -11.30
N LEU A 84 -14.26 0.90 -10.06
CA LEU A 84 -13.57 1.43 -8.89
C LEU A 84 -12.16 0.85 -8.72
N ARG A 85 -12.01 -0.47 -8.93
CA ARG A 85 -10.68 -1.12 -8.86
C ARG A 85 -9.75 -0.57 -9.94
N LEU A 86 -10.23 -0.35 -11.17
CA LEU A 86 -9.43 0.19 -12.26
C LEU A 86 -8.98 1.63 -11.95
N ILE A 87 -9.91 2.52 -11.55
CA ILE A 87 -9.57 3.89 -11.18
C ILE A 87 -8.51 3.94 -10.08
N ALA A 88 -8.70 3.14 -9.03
CA ALA A 88 -7.75 3.11 -7.92
C ALA A 88 -6.39 2.53 -8.34
N LYS A 89 -6.39 1.51 -9.21
CA LYS A 89 -5.16 0.96 -9.80
C LYS A 89 -4.40 2.03 -10.59
N ASP A 90 -5.08 2.75 -11.48
CA ASP A 90 -4.49 3.79 -12.32
C ASP A 90 -3.85 4.91 -11.49
N VAL A 91 -4.52 5.34 -10.40
CA VAL A 91 -3.98 6.36 -9.49
C VAL A 91 -2.70 5.86 -8.80
N ILE A 92 -2.73 4.63 -8.28
CA ILE A 92 -1.59 4.05 -7.58
C ILE A 92 -0.40 3.86 -8.54
N GLU A 93 -0.64 3.32 -9.76
CA GLU A 93 0.38 3.11 -10.79
C GLU A 93 1.02 4.40 -11.30
N LYS A 94 0.30 5.52 -11.23
CA LYS A 94 0.84 6.85 -11.59
C LYS A 94 1.63 7.49 -10.44
N THR A 95 1.19 7.30 -9.20
CA THR A 95 1.72 8.03 -8.05
C THR A 95 2.92 7.33 -7.42
N VAL A 96 2.86 6.01 -7.21
CA VAL A 96 3.89 5.28 -6.45
C VAL A 96 5.25 5.22 -7.16
N PRO A 97 5.35 4.99 -8.49
CA PRO A 97 6.65 4.91 -9.16
C PRO A 97 7.44 6.21 -9.17
N THR A 98 6.79 7.35 -8.90
CA THR A 98 7.46 8.65 -8.84
C THR A 98 8.05 8.97 -7.46
N MET A 99 7.73 8.15 -6.45
CA MET A 99 8.12 8.36 -5.06
C MET A 99 9.29 7.45 -4.67
N ASP A 100 10.18 8.00 -3.82
CA ASP A 100 11.18 7.21 -3.12
C ASP A 100 10.51 6.44 -1.96
N ILE A 101 11.21 5.47 -1.36
CA ILE A 101 10.65 4.65 -0.28
C ILE A 101 10.14 5.50 0.89
N ASP A 102 10.91 6.49 1.33
CA ASP A 102 10.55 7.35 2.47
C ASP A 102 9.33 8.22 2.14
N GLY A 103 9.30 8.81 0.95
CA GLY A 103 8.17 9.59 0.45
C GLY A 103 6.90 8.74 0.34
N PHE A 104 7.00 7.50 -0.12
CA PHE A 104 5.88 6.56 -0.21
C PHE A 104 5.35 6.17 1.18
N VAL A 105 6.24 5.86 2.13
CA VAL A 105 5.85 5.52 3.51
C VAL A 105 5.15 6.71 4.17
N GLN A 106 5.71 7.92 4.03
CA GLN A 106 5.09 9.14 4.56
C GLN A 106 3.73 9.41 3.92
N ALA A 107 3.61 9.34 2.58
CA ALA A 107 2.34 9.52 1.87
C ALA A 107 1.28 8.50 2.29
N THR A 108 1.70 7.26 2.61
CA THR A 108 0.84 6.20 3.13
C THR A 108 0.35 6.54 4.54
N CYS A 109 1.24 6.96 5.44
CA CYS A 109 0.91 7.29 6.82
C CYS A 109 0.01 8.53 6.93
N TYR A 110 0.28 9.56 6.14
CA TYR A 110 -0.55 10.78 6.10
C TYR A 110 -1.83 10.64 5.27
N GLY A 111 -2.02 9.50 4.60
CA GLY A 111 -3.23 9.24 3.82
C GLY A 111 -3.35 10.05 2.52
N LYS A 112 -2.26 10.61 2.00
CA LYS A 112 -2.26 11.37 0.74
C LYS A 112 -2.78 10.51 -0.42
N ILE A 113 -2.26 9.31 -0.56
CA ILE A 113 -2.70 8.34 -1.58
C ILE A 113 -4.20 8.03 -1.46
N ASN A 114 -4.70 7.92 -0.22
CA ASN A 114 -6.13 7.68 0.04
C ASN A 114 -7.00 8.85 -0.45
N SER A 115 -6.54 10.09 -0.23
CA SER A 115 -7.22 11.31 -0.68
C SER A 115 -7.26 11.40 -2.20
N ASP A 116 -6.16 11.09 -2.88
CA ASP A 116 -6.06 11.12 -4.35
C ASP A 116 -7.01 10.10 -4.98
N ILE A 117 -7.04 8.87 -4.45
CA ILE A 117 -7.98 7.84 -4.90
C ILE A 117 -9.42 8.26 -4.64
N MET A 118 -9.70 8.83 -3.47
CA MET A 118 -11.04 9.33 -3.13
C MET A 118 -11.48 10.43 -4.09
N ALA A 119 -10.61 11.37 -4.43
CA ALA A 119 -10.90 12.46 -5.36
C ALA A 119 -11.20 11.93 -6.78
N ALA A 120 -10.41 10.98 -7.26
CA ALA A 120 -10.62 10.34 -8.56
C ALA A 120 -11.92 9.55 -8.62
N ALA A 121 -12.21 8.79 -7.57
CA ALA A 121 -13.38 7.91 -7.52
C ALA A 121 -14.71 8.63 -7.22
N LYS A 122 -14.69 9.79 -6.56
CA LYS A 122 -15.89 10.61 -6.28
C LYS A 122 -16.68 10.97 -7.54
N LYS A 123 -16.02 11.09 -8.67
CA LYS A 123 -16.65 11.41 -9.97
C LYS A 123 -17.61 10.32 -10.44
N VAL A 124 -17.38 9.07 -10.03
CA VAL A 124 -18.12 7.90 -10.51
C VAL A 124 -19.00 7.27 -9.41
N ILE A 125 -18.52 7.26 -8.18
CA ILE A 125 -19.12 6.50 -7.07
C ILE A 125 -19.02 7.29 -5.76
N LYS A 126 -20.11 7.33 -4.99
CA LYS A 126 -20.11 7.90 -3.63
C LYS A 126 -19.44 6.91 -2.67
N LEU A 127 -18.21 7.21 -2.29
CA LEU A 127 -17.43 6.43 -1.33
C LEU A 127 -17.58 7.00 0.08
N ARG A 128 -17.63 6.10 1.08
CA ARG A 128 -17.62 6.46 2.49
C ARG A 128 -16.19 6.51 3.03
N HIS A 129 -15.40 5.52 2.68
CA HIS A 129 -14.01 5.41 3.13
C HIS A 129 -13.16 4.75 2.05
N VAL A 130 -11.95 5.26 1.88
CA VAL A 130 -10.91 4.65 1.05
C VAL A 130 -9.63 4.63 1.86
N GLY A 131 -8.93 3.52 1.82
CA GLY A 131 -7.67 3.41 2.55
C GLY A 131 -6.80 2.26 2.09
N LEU A 132 -5.53 2.36 2.40
CA LEU A 132 -4.60 1.25 2.25
C LEU A 132 -4.73 0.36 3.48
N GLU A 133 -5.39 -0.81 3.31
CA GLU A 133 -5.58 -1.78 4.39
C GLU A 133 -4.23 -2.34 4.85
N LYS A 134 -3.35 -2.65 3.87
CA LYS A 134 -2.05 -3.23 4.13
C LYS A 134 -1.06 -2.88 3.03
N VAL A 135 0.13 -2.48 3.42
CA VAL A 135 1.29 -2.30 2.54
C VAL A 135 2.40 -3.19 3.06
N LYS A 136 2.95 -4.06 2.23
CA LYS A 136 4.00 -5.02 2.61
C LYS A 136 5.16 -4.94 1.64
N LEU A 137 6.37 -4.78 2.15
CA LEU A 137 7.60 -4.91 1.37
C LEU A 137 7.79 -6.40 0.98
N ILE A 138 7.89 -6.67 -0.32
CA ILE A 138 8.11 -8.02 -0.86
C ILE A 138 9.60 -8.24 -1.15
N LYS A 139 10.21 -7.29 -1.87
CA LYS A 139 11.60 -7.37 -2.29
C LYS A 139 12.31 -6.06 -2.00
N THR A 140 13.52 -6.17 -1.49
CA THR A 140 14.46 -5.06 -1.35
C THR A 140 15.24 -4.88 -2.66
N ALA A 141 15.79 -3.69 -2.88
CA ALA A 141 16.59 -3.39 -4.06
C ALA A 141 17.77 -4.35 -4.21
N SER A 142 18.45 -4.69 -3.11
CA SER A 142 19.57 -5.64 -3.07
C SER A 142 19.20 -7.05 -3.54
N ALA A 143 18.02 -7.55 -3.18
CA ALA A 143 17.55 -8.85 -3.58
C ALA A 143 17.23 -8.96 -5.09
N GLN A 144 16.91 -7.84 -5.73
CA GLN A 144 16.69 -7.81 -7.19
C GLN A 144 17.99 -7.89 -7.97
N THR A 145 19.04 -7.19 -7.53
CA THR A 145 20.35 -7.22 -8.15
C THR A 145 20.92 -8.65 -8.17
N VAL A 146 20.83 -9.35 -7.03
CA VAL A 146 21.27 -10.75 -6.91
C VAL A 146 20.48 -11.69 -7.83
N LEU A 147 19.16 -11.48 -7.97
CA LEU A 147 18.30 -12.30 -8.83
C LEU A 147 18.53 -12.05 -10.33
N LEU A 148 18.88 -10.82 -10.71
CA LEU A 148 19.24 -10.49 -12.09
C LEU A 148 20.61 -11.09 -12.45
N GLU A 149 21.58 -10.99 -11.57
CA GLU A 149 22.91 -11.61 -11.76
C GLU A 149 22.83 -13.14 -11.81
N ALA A 150 21.95 -13.77 -11.02
CA ALA A 150 21.73 -15.21 -11.06
C ALA A 150 21.03 -15.67 -12.34
N LYS A 151 20.19 -14.85 -12.97
CA LYS A 151 19.53 -15.16 -14.24
C LYS A 151 20.45 -15.00 -15.43
N THR A 152 21.40 -14.07 -15.36
CA THR A 152 22.40 -13.87 -16.43
C THR A 152 23.53 -14.94 -16.41
N LYS A 153 23.72 -15.63 -15.27
CA LYS A 153 24.72 -16.70 -15.10
C LYS A 153 24.23 -18.11 -15.43
N LYS A 154 23.02 -18.31 -15.97
CA LYS A 154 22.67 -19.64 -16.53
C LYS A 154 23.42 -19.86 -17.83
N PRO A 155 24.36 -20.83 -17.89
CA PRO A 155 25.02 -21.17 -19.15
C PRO A 155 23.98 -21.74 -20.12
N LYS A 156 24.03 -21.29 -21.36
CA LYS A 156 23.39 -22.00 -22.46
C LYS A 156 24.12 -23.35 -22.53
N THR A 157 23.47 -24.40 -22.12
CA THR A 157 23.87 -25.77 -22.50
C THR A 157 23.32 -26.00 -23.89
N ASP A 158 24.28 -26.10 -24.82
CA ASP A 158 24.06 -26.70 -26.13
C ASP A 158 23.61 -28.15 -26.00
#